data_01329aba3b7a5fcae44586ed40c21a5c
#
_entry.id   01329aba3b7a5fcae44586ed40c21a5c
#
_cell.length_a   1.000
_cell.length_b   1.000
_cell.length_c   1.000
_cell.angle_alpha   90.00
_cell.angle_beta   90.00
_cell.angle_gamma   90.00
#
_symmetry.space_group_name_H-M   'P 1'
#
loop_
_entity.id
_entity.type
_entity.pdbx_description
1 polymer ?
#
loop_
_entity_poly.entity_id
_entity_poly.type
_entity_poly.pdbx_seq_one_letter_code
_entity_poly.pdbx_strand_id
1 'polypeptide(L)'
;MLSIQSISKSYKKQQVLQNVSFDAAPGECIGLLGPNGCGKSTLLHILSGTDTPDSGTILFDGKNLLKNPSLQSTKIGYVAQNNPLFPDMTAMDHLKLWYSATEYSIEDDLKDGFLSILKIEPFLHKKAKTLSGGMQKRLSIACALASRPTLLLLDEPDAALDLVCKEDIREYIRLYCAQGNTVLLATHEEADFVLCSKLILLKDGHARTLAADTPVKEIIEYLS
;
A
#
# COMPACT_ATOMS: atom_id res chain seq x y z
N MET A 1 10.72 -6.65 -9.53
CA MET A 1 11.15 -5.24 -9.75
C MET A 1 10.01 -4.45 -10.35
N LEU A 2 9.65 -3.31 -9.76
CA LEU A 2 8.66 -2.36 -10.28
C LEU A 2 9.40 -1.22 -10.98
N SER A 3 8.96 -0.83 -12.20
CA SER A 3 9.48 0.33 -12.91
C SER A 3 8.30 1.16 -13.43
N ILE A 4 8.23 2.40 -12.99
CA ILE A 4 7.23 3.39 -13.37
C ILE A 4 7.89 4.37 -14.31
N GLN A 5 7.33 4.53 -15.52
CA GLN A 5 7.95 5.28 -16.61
C GLN A 5 7.00 6.32 -17.18
N SER A 6 7.27 7.58 -16.89
CA SER A 6 6.57 8.76 -17.44
C SER A 6 5.05 8.72 -17.30
N ILE A 7 4.57 8.27 -16.13
CA ILE A 7 3.14 8.20 -15.85
C ILE A 7 2.57 9.62 -15.75
N SER A 8 1.54 9.88 -16.55
CA SER A 8 0.77 11.13 -16.50
C SER A 8 -0.71 10.82 -16.34
N LYS A 9 -1.40 11.66 -15.57
CA LYS A 9 -2.84 11.55 -15.31
C LYS A 9 -3.47 12.91 -15.10
N SER A 10 -4.61 13.12 -15.75
CA SER A 10 -5.43 14.32 -15.60
C SER A 10 -6.87 13.93 -15.27
N TYR A 11 -7.54 14.74 -14.46
CA TYR A 11 -8.98 14.68 -14.26
C TYR A 11 -9.61 15.97 -14.76
N LYS A 12 -10.42 15.88 -15.81
CA LYS A 12 -10.98 17.04 -16.51
C LYS A 12 -9.85 17.95 -17.02
N LYS A 13 -9.70 19.15 -16.43
CA LYS A 13 -8.66 20.14 -16.80
C LYS A 13 -7.48 20.18 -15.83
N GLN A 14 -7.52 19.40 -14.75
CA GLN A 14 -6.46 19.39 -13.75
C GLN A 14 -5.51 18.23 -13.99
N GLN A 15 -4.27 18.54 -14.30
CA GLN A 15 -3.18 17.55 -14.36
C GLN A 15 -2.73 17.22 -12.95
N VAL A 16 -2.78 15.92 -12.59
CA VAL A 16 -2.49 15.43 -11.25
C VAL A 16 -1.13 14.71 -11.19
N LEU A 17 -0.76 14.00 -12.26
CA LEU A 17 0.55 13.38 -12.40
C LEU A 17 1.17 13.81 -13.74
N GLN A 18 2.47 14.17 -13.75
CA GLN A 18 3.20 14.68 -14.90
C GLN A 18 4.54 13.96 -15.04
N ASN A 19 4.60 12.99 -15.96
CA ASN A 19 5.81 12.24 -16.29
C ASN A 19 6.48 11.60 -15.04
N VAL A 20 5.70 11.09 -14.10
CA VAL A 20 6.20 10.45 -12.88
C VAL A 20 6.98 9.19 -13.25
N SER A 21 8.23 9.12 -12.79
CA SER A 21 9.13 8.00 -13.06
C SER A 21 9.96 7.66 -11.84
N PHE A 22 10.00 6.37 -11.46
CA PHE A 22 10.90 5.81 -10.46
C PHE A 22 10.85 4.28 -10.52
N ASP A 23 11.82 3.64 -9.86
CA ASP A 23 11.91 2.19 -9.78
C ASP A 23 11.85 1.73 -8.33
N ALA A 24 11.42 0.49 -8.10
CA ALA A 24 11.52 -0.20 -6.82
C ALA A 24 12.05 -1.62 -7.03
N ALA A 25 13.10 -1.97 -6.28
CA ALA A 25 13.67 -3.31 -6.27
C ALA A 25 12.85 -4.25 -5.36
N PRO A 26 12.95 -5.58 -5.56
CA PRO A 26 12.42 -6.54 -4.61
C PRO A 26 12.99 -6.30 -3.20
N GLY A 27 12.13 -6.38 -2.18
CA GLY A 27 12.53 -6.15 -0.79
C GLY A 27 12.58 -4.68 -0.35
N GLU A 28 12.33 -3.73 -1.26
CA GLU A 28 12.30 -2.31 -0.91
C GLU A 28 10.94 -1.85 -0.38
N CYS A 29 10.99 -0.98 0.63
CA CYS A 29 9.88 -0.09 1.00
C CYS A 29 10.15 1.29 0.41
N ILE A 30 9.24 1.80 -0.39
CA ILE A 30 9.32 3.13 -1.01
C ILE A 30 8.30 4.05 -0.35
N GLY A 31 8.77 5.12 0.29
CA GLY A 31 7.90 6.15 0.85
C GLY A 31 7.39 7.10 -0.24
N LEU A 32 6.08 7.30 -0.30
CA LEU A 32 5.44 8.23 -1.21
C LEU A 32 4.92 9.43 -0.42
N LEU A 33 5.58 10.58 -0.54
CA LEU A 33 5.34 11.78 0.24
C LEU A 33 4.79 12.90 -0.64
N GLY A 34 4.09 13.84 -0.03
CA GLY A 34 3.59 15.03 -0.72
C GLY A 34 2.31 15.57 -0.06
N PRO A 35 1.94 16.83 -0.33
CA PRO A 35 0.75 17.44 0.23
C PRO A 35 -0.53 16.70 -0.15
N ASN A 36 -1.61 16.95 0.56
CA ASN A 36 -2.91 16.39 0.21
C ASN A 36 -3.33 16.85 -1.20
N GLY A 37 -3.83 15.91 -2.00
CA GLY A 37 -4.24 16.17 -3.38
C GLY A 37 -3.11 16.22 -4.42
N CYS A 38 -1.84 15.98 -4.05
CA CYS A 38 -0.71 15.98 -5.00
C CYS A 38 -0.65 14.76 -5.94
N GLY A 39 -1.51 13.74 -5.74
CA GLY A 39 -1.59 12.58 -6.62
C GLY A 39 -1.11 11.25 -6.05
N LYS A 40 -0.78 11.14 -4.74
CA LYS A 40 -0.36 9.88 -4.11
C LYS A 40 -1.38 8.76 -4.33
N SER A 41 -2.62 8.96 -3.89
CA SER A 41 -3.68 7.96 -4.07
C SER A 41 -4.00 7.70 -5.54
N THR A 42 -3.90 8.72 -6.42
CA THR A 42 -4.05 8.53 -7.86
C THR A 42 -3.01 7.56 -8.42
N LEU A 43 -1.75 7.70 -8.02
CA LEU A 43 -0.68 6.78 -8.43
C LEU A 43 -0.93 5.37 -7.90
N LEU A 44 -1.33 5.23 -6.62
CA LEU A 44 -1.69 3.93 -6.04
C LEU A 44 -2.90 3.29 -6.74
N HIS A 45 -3.91 4.07 -7.11
CA HIS A 45 -5.07 3.59 -7.89
C HIS A 45 -4.66 3.08 -9.28
N ILE A 46 -3.76 3.78 -9.97
CA ILE A 46 -3.23 3.33 -11.27
C ILE A 46 -2.47 2.01 -11.10
N LEU A 47 -1.63 1.89 -10.08
CA LEU A 47 -0.88 0.67 -9.80
C LEU A 47 -1.79 -0.51 -9.44
N SER A 48 -2.84 -0.27 -8.64
CA SER A 48 -3.82 -1.30 -8.25
C SER A 48 -4.77 -1.71 -9.39
N GLY A 49 -4.80 -0.95 -10.49
CA GLY A 49 -5.70 -1.19 -11.62
C GLY A 49 -7.11 -0.64 -11.43
N THR A 50 -7.35 0.15 -10.38
CA THR A 50 -8.64 0.82 -10.16
C THR A 50 -8.80 2.11 -10.97
N ASP A 51 -7.69 2.63 -11.54
CA ASP A 51 -7.67 3.74 -12.49
C ASP A 51 -6.64 3.46 -13.60
N THR A 52 -6.70 4.23 -14.68
CA THR A 52 -5.79 4.13 -15.82
C THR A 52 -5.06 5.45 -16.04
N PRO A 53 -3.74 5.44 -16.35
CA PRO A 53 -3.02 6.66 -16.68
C PRO A 53 -3.42 7.15 -18.09
N ASP A 54 -3.21 8.44 -18.35
CA ASP A 54 -3.37 9.02 -19.69
C ASP A 54 -2.20 8.63 -20.61
N SER A 55 -1.00 8.48 -20.03
CA SER A 55 0.22 8.07 -20.73
C SER A 55 1.24 7.45 -19.77
N GLY A 56 2.26 6.81 -20.35
CA GLY A 56 3.35 6.17 -19.64
C GLY A 56 3.22 4.65 -19.60
N THR A 57 4.16 4.01 -18.90
CA THR A 57 4.24 2.54 -18.82
C THR A 57 4.61 2.14 -17.39
N ILE A 58 4.04 1.04 -16.92
CA ILE A 58 4.39 0.41 -15.65
C ILE A 58 4.84 -1.01 -15.96
N LEU A 59 6.09 -1.33 -15.61
CA LEU A 59 6.62 -2.68 -15.73
C LEU A 59 6.73 -3.30 -14.32
N PHE A 60 6.21 -4.52 -14.20
CA PHE A 60 6.38 -5.35 -13.02
C PHE A 60 6.98 -6.67 -13.44
N ASP A 61 8.19 -6.96 -12.96
CA ASP A 61 9.01 -8.11 -13.40
C ASP A 61 9.13 -8.20 -14.92
N GLY A 62 9.36 -7.05 -15.58
CA GLY A 62 9.51 -6.92 -17.03
C GLY A 62 8.21 -6.99 -17.82
N LYS A 63 7.06 -7.24 -17.19
CA LYS A 63 5.76 -7.31 -17.87
C LYS A 63 4.99 -5.99 -17.70
N ASN A 64 4.37 -5.52 -18.77
CA ASN A 64 3.56 -4.30 -18.72
C ASN A 64 2.29 -4.56 -17.88
N LEU A 65 2.21 -3.89 -16.73
CA LEU A 65 1.14 -4.04 -15.76
C LEU A 65 -0.21 -3.58 -16.32
N LEU A 66 -0.21 -2.45 -17.07
CA LEU A 66 -1.42 -1.85 -17.63
C LEU A 66 -2.10 -2.73 -18.70
N LYS A 67 -1.33 -3.65 -19.29
CA LYS A 67 -1.82 -4.61 -20.31
C LYS A 67 -2.13 -5.99 -19.74
N ASN A 68 -1.94 -6.20 -18.43
CA ASN A 68 -2.10 -7.49 -17.77
C ASN A 68 -2.95 -7.38 -16.48
N PRO A 69 -4.28 -7.23 -16.58
CA PRO A 69 -5.15 -7.11 -15.40
C PRO A 69 -5.05 -8.29 -14.42
N SER A 70 -4.81 -9.51 -14.94
CA SER A 70 -4.60 -10.70 -14.11
C SER A 70 -3.32 -10.59 -13.26
N LEU A 71 -2.28 -9.96 -13.77
CA LEU A 71 -1.06 -9.70 -13.02
C LEU A 71 -1.31 -8.69 -11.90
N GLN A 72 -2.09 -7.63 -12.17
CA GLN A 72 -2.49 -6.67 -11.13
C GLN A 72 -3.27 -7.35 -10.01
N SER A 73 -4.30 -8.12 -10.34
CA SER A 73 -5.16 -8.77 -9.33
C SER A 73 -4.46 -9.84 -8.49
N THR A 74 -3.41 -10.49 -9.02
CA THR A 74 -2.71 -11.58 -8.31
C THR A 74 -1.44 -11.14 -7.60
N LYS A 75 -0.78 -10.07 -8.08
CA LYS A 75 0.55 -9.65 -7.59
C LYS A 75 0.51 -8.36 -6.78
N ILE A 76 -0.60 -7.64 -6.78
CA ILE A 76 -0.72 -6.37 -6.09
C ILE A 76 -1.81 -6.44 -5.03
N GLY A 77 -1.43 -6.15 -3.78
CA GLY A 77 -2.35 -5.88 -2.68
C GLY A 77 -2.50 -4.37 -2.50
N TYR A 78 -3.73 -3.88 -2.35
CA TYR A 78 -3.99 -2.47 -2.10
C TYR A 78 -4.82 -2.26 -0.84
N VAL A 79 -4.32 -1.42 0.05
CA VAL A 79 -4.99 -1.00 1.28
C VAL A 79 -5.27 0.50 1.17
N ALA A 80 -6.54 0.84 0.99
CA ALA A 80 -6.98 2.23 0.91
C ALA A 80 -6.87 2.95 2.26
N GLN A 81 -6.82 4.28 2.22
CA GLN A 81 -6.86 5.14 3.41
C GLN A 81 -8.10 4.85 4.25
N ASN A 82 -9.28 4.83 3.63
CA ASN A 82 -10.51 4.37 4.26
C ASN A 82 -10.60 2.85 4.18
N ASN A 83 -11.11 2.21 5.23
CA ASN A 83 -11.27 0.76 5.28
C ASN A 83 -12.63 0.36 4.65
N PRO A 84 -12.69 -0.08 3.39
CA PRO A 84 -13.96 -0.42 2.72
C PRO A 84 -14.45 -1.82 3.16
N LEU A 85 -14.68 -1.99 4.47
CA LEU A 85 -15.18 -3.24 5.04
C LEU A 85 -16.72 -3.24 5.04
N PHE A 86 -17.32 -4.42 4.85
CA PHE A 86 -18.76 -4.61 4.94
C PHE A 86 -19.20 -4.57 6.41
N PRO A 87 -19.98 -3.58 6.87
CA PRO A 87 -20.20 -3.32 8.29
C PRO A 87 -20.79 -4.48 9.07
N ASP A 88 -21.67 -5.27 8.44
CA ASP A 88 -22.40 -6.37 9.08
C ASP A 88 -21.73 -7.75 8.95
N MET A 89 -20.65 -7.85 8.16
CA MET A 89 -19.82 -9.05 8.08
C MET A 89 -18.83 -9.11 9.24
N THR A 90 -18.55 -10.32 9.72
CA THR A 90 -17.47 -10.56 10.69
C THR A 90 -16.09 -10.46 10.02
N ALA A 91 -15.02 -10.35 10.82
CA ALA A 91 -13.67 -10.42 10.30
C ALA A 91 -13.41 -11.76 9.59
N MET A 92 -13.92 -12.88 10.13
CA MET A 92 -13.85 -14.19 9.50
C MET A 92 -14.57 -14.23 8.15
N ASP A 93 -15.74 -13.58 8.02
CA ASP A 93 -16.48 -13.56 6.75
C ASP A 93 -15.70 -12.79 5.68
N HIS A 94 -15.04 -11.68 6.05
CA HIS A 94 -14.14 -10.96 5.14
C HIS A 94 -12.98 -11.84 4.70
N LEU A 95 -12.30 -12.52 5.64
CA LEU A 95 -11.20 -13.42 5.28
C LEU A 95 -11.69 -14.54 4.35
N LYS A 96 -12.80 -15.20 4.67
CA LYS A 96 -13.38 -16.24 3.79
C LYS A 96 -13.65 -15.73 2.39
N LEU A 97 -14.17 -14.50 2.26
CA LEU A 97 -14.42 -13.88 0.95
C LEU A 97 -13.12 -13.73 0.15
N TRP A 98 -12.07 -13.17 0.76
CA TRP A 98 -10.80 -12.93 0.07
C TRP A 98 -10.00 -14.21 -0.18
N TYR A 99 -10.04 -15.18 0.74
CA TYR A 99 -9.36 -16.47 0.56
C TYR A 99 -10.09 -17.41 -0.42
N SER A 100 -11.38 -17.18 -0.71
CA SER A 100 -12.17 -18.04 -1.60
C SER A 100 -11.59 -18.20 -3.01
N ALA A 101 -10.82 -17.23 -3.48
CA ALA A 101 -10.15 -17.25 -4.78
C ALA A 101 -8.68 -17.69 -4.70
N THR A 102 -8.24 -18.23 -3.57
CA THR A 102 -6.85 -18.64 -3.32
C THR A 102 -6.78 -20.11 -2.91
N GLU A 103 -5.58 -20.68 -2.96
CA GLU A 103 -5.27 -22.03 -2.47
C GLU A 103 -4.77 -22.04 -1.00
N TYR A 104 -4.71 -20.86 -0.36
CA TYR A 104 -4.17 -20.68 0.99
C TYR A 104 -5.23 -20.93 2.05
N SER A 105 -4.79 -21.32 3.26
CA SER A 105 -5.62 -21.63 4.42
C SER A 105 -5.62 -20.49 5.43
N ILE A 106 -6.81 -20.09 5.88
CA ILE A 106 -6.97 -19.11 6.95
C ILE A 106 -6.39 -19.67 8.26
N GLU A 107 -6.61 -20.96 8.53
CA GLU A 107 -6.16 -21.64 9.74
C GLU A 107 -4.62 -21.64 9.85
N ASP A 108 -3.92 -21.91 8.74
CA ASP A 108 -2.45 -21.89 8.71
C ASP A 108 -1.92 -20.47 8.93
N ASP A 109 -2.56 -19.46 8.34
CA ASP A 109 -2.17 -18.07 8.53
C ASP A 109 -2.47 -17.51 9.92
N LEU A 110 -3.51 -18.00 10.58
CA LEU A 110 -3.79 -17.67 11.96
C LEU A 110 -2.76 -18.28 12.91
N LYS A 111 -2.24 -19.46 12.57
CA LYS A 111 -1.28 -20.17 13.40
C LYS A 111 0.13 -19.57 13.29
N ASP A 112 0.68 -19.54 12.09
CA ASP A 112 2.09 -19.22 11.85
C ASP A 112 2.32 -18.18 10.71
N GLY A 113 1.23 -17.64 10.12
CA GLY A 113 1.29 -16.71 9.01
C GLY A 113 1.05 -15.26 9.40
N PHE A 114 0.77 -14.43 8.38
CA PHE A 114 0.59 -12.99 8.58
C PHE A 114 -0.66 -12.61 9.38
N LEU A 115 -1.69 -13.46 9.45
CA LEU A 115 -2.86 -13.20 10.29
C LEU A 115 -2.51 -13.25 11.79
N SER A 116 -1.56 -14.13 12.17
CA SER A 116 -1.00 -14.16 13.51
C SER A 116 -0.22 -12.89 13.83
N ILE A 117 0.68 -12.46 12.93
CA ILE A 117 1.49 -11.24 13.07
C ILE A 117 0.58 -10.00 13.20
N LEU A 118 -0.48 -9.92 12.38
CA LEU A 118 -1.48 -8.85 12.43
C LEU A 118 -2.45 -8.97 13.61
N LYS A 119 -2.32 -10.00 14.44
CA LYS A 119 -3.15 -10.23 15.64
C LYS A 119 -4.64 -10.20 15.35
N ILE A 120 -5.08 -10.93 14.30
CA ILE A 120 -6.49 -10.94 13.83
C ILE A 120 -7.37 -11.80 14.74
N GLU A 121 -6.84 -12.88 15.31
CA GLU A 121 -7.58 -13.89 16.08
C GLU A 121 -8.50 -13.30 17.16
N PRO A 122 -8.10 -12.32 18.00
CA PRO A 122 -8.93 -11.81 19.10
C PRO A 122 -10.26 -11.15 18.67
N PHE A 123 -10.38 -10.78 17.38
CA PHE A 123 -11.60 -10.14 16.88
C PHE A 123 -12.20 -10.85 15.67
N LEU A 124 -11.77 -12.07 15.37
CA LEU A 124 -12.15 -12.85 14.21
C LEU A 124 -13.67 -12.98 14.01
N HIS A 125 -14.42 -13.13 15.11
CA HIS A 125 -15.88 -13.29 15.10
C HIS A 125 -16.66 -11.99 15.35
N LYS A 126 -15.97 -10.83 15.45
CA LYS A 126 -16.63 -9.54 15.61
C LYS A 126 -17.02 -8.95 14.26
N LYS A 127 -18.17 -8.28 14.22
CA LYS A 127 -18.62 -7.53 13.03
C LYS A 127 -17.73 -6.32 12.77
N ALA A 128 -17.44 -6.01 11.51
CA ALA A 128 -16.56 -4.91 11.12
C ALA A 128 -16.97 -3.56 11.74
N LYS A 129 -18.28 -3.27 11.83
CA LYS A 129 -18.79 -2.04 12.47
C LYS A 129 -18.50 -1.91 13.97
N THR A 130 -18.13 -3.00 14.63
CA THR A 130 -17.79 -3.02 16.08
C THR A 130 -16.29 -3.02 16.33
N LEU A 131 -15.47 -3.07 15.29
CA LEU A 131 -14.02 -3.04 15.39
C LEU A 131 -13.52 -1.61 15.62
N SER A 132 -12.44 -1.46 16.39
CA SER A 132 -11.70 -0.20 16.44
C SER A 132 -11.06 0.12 15.10
N GLY A 133 -10.67 1.38 14.86
CA GLY A 133 -9.99 1.78 13.62
C GLY A 133 -8.76 0.92 13.32
N GLY A 134 -7.95 0.64 14.36
CA GLY A 134 -6.78 -0.24 14.23
C GLY A 134 -7.13 -1.68 13.86
N MET A 135 -8.17 -2.27 14.47
CA MET A 135 -8.64 -3.61 14.08
C MET A 135 -9.17 -3.63 12.64
N GLN A 136 -9.89 -2.58 12.22
CA GLN A 136 -10.36 -2.47 10.83
C GLN A 136 -9.18 -2.37 9.85
N LYS A 137 -8.15 -1.59 10.18
CA LYS A 137 -6.96 -1.45 9.33
C LYS A 137 -6.20 -2.78 9.24
N ARG A 138 -5.97 -3.48 10.34
CA ARG A 138 -5.34 -4.81 10.34
C ARG A 138 -6.14 -5.80 9.49
N LEU A 139 -7.47 -5.79 9.59
CA LEU A 139 -8.33 -6.64 8.76
C LEU A 139 -8.22 -6.26 7.28
N SER A 140 -8.18 -4.97 6.94
CA SER A 140 -8.00 -4.51 5.56
C SER A 140 -6.66 -4.96 4.97
N ILE A 141 -5.57 -4.87 5.75
CA ILE A 141 -4.25 -5.39 5.35
C ILE A 141 -4.32 -6.91 5.17
N ALA A 142 -4.93 -7.63 6.11
CA ALA A 142 -5.09 -9.08 6.04
C ALA A 142 -5.85 -9.52 4.77
N CYS A 143 -6.93 -8.83 4.42
CA CYS A 143 -7.67 -9.07 3.18
C CYS A 143 -6.80 -8.84 1.93
N ALA A 144 -6.03 -7.73 1.89
CA ALA A 144 -5.16 -7.43 0.75
C ALA A 144 -4.02 -8.45 0.58
N LEU A 145 -3.64 -9.15 1.65
CA LEU A 145 -2.56 -10.15 1.66
C LEU A 145 -3.03 -11.59 1.35
N ALA A 146 -4.32 -11.83 1.32
CA ALA A 146 -4.88 -13.19 1.12
C ALA A 146 -4.36 -13.88 -0.15
N SER A 147 -4.14 -13.12 -1.23
CA SER A 147 -3.58 -13.62 -2.51
C SER A 147 -2.07 -13.71 -2.55
N ARG A 148 -1.36 -13.46 -1.46
CA ARG A 148 0.12 -13.40 -1.41
C ARG A 148 0.70 -12.45 -2.47
N PRO A 149 0.27 -11.21 -2.51
CA PRO A 149 0.84 -10.24 -3.45
C PRO A 149 2.35 -10.09 -3.19
N THR A 150 3.10 -9.70 -4.20
CA THR A 150 4.52 -9.38 -4.08
C THR A 150 4.80 -7.88 -4.12
N LEU A 151 3.76 -7.09 -4.38
CA LEU A 151 3.74 -5.63 -4.24
C LEU A 151 2.54 -5.23 -3.36
N LEU A 152 2.81 -4.59 -2.23
CA LEU A 152 1.79 -4.07 -1.33
C LEU A 152 1.75 -2.54 -1.42
N LEU A 153 0.58 -2.02 -1.73
CA LEU A 153 0.30 -0.58 -1.80
C LEU A 153 -0.48 -0.18 -0.55
N LEU A 154 0.08 0.73 0.23
CA LEU A 154 -0.51 1.23 1.47
C LEU A 154 -0.77 2.73 1.36
N ASP A 155 -2.03 3.14 1.43
CA ASP A 155 -2.43 4.54 1.39
C ASP A 155 -2.76 5.02 2.80
N GLU A 156 -1.81 5.72 3.43
CA GLU A 156 -1.89 6.24 4.80
C GLU A 156 -2.41 5.18 5.81
N PRO A 157 -1.71 4.04 5.95
CA PRO A 157 -2.22 2.90 6.71
C PRO A 157 -2.33 3.15 8.21
N ASP A 158 -1.62 4.13 8.73
CA ASP A 158 -1.53 4.48 10.15
C ASP A 158 -2.34 5.71 10.55
N ALA A 159 -3.08 6.32 9.61
CA ALA A 159 -3.93 7.47 9.88
C ALA A 159 -4.95 7.16 10.99
N ALA A 160 -4.98 8.01 12.03
CA ALA A 160 -5.89 7.92 13.18
C ALA A 160 -5.76 6.62 14.02
N LEU A 161 -4.60 5.95 13.99
CA LEU A 161 -4.32 4.78 14.82
C LEU A 161 -3.54 5.15 16.09
N ASP A 162 -3.69 4.32 17.13
CA ASP A 162 -2.85 4.40 18.32
C ASP A 162 -1.41 3.91 18.03
N LEU A 163 -0.47 4.28 18.93
CA LEU A 163 0.95 3.97 18.73
C LEU A 163 1.25 2.47 18.64
N VAL A 164 0.53 1.65 19.39
CA VAL A 164 0.74 0.18 19.36
C VAL A 164 0.35 -0.38 18.02
N CYS A 165 -0.81 0.04 17.50
CA CYS A 165 -1.27 -0.36 16.17
C CYS A 165 -0.33 0.07 15.06
N LYS A 166 0.18 1.31 15.12
CA LYS A 166 1.17 1.82 14.16
C LYS A 166 2.44 0.95 14.15
N GLU A 167 2.96 0.60 15.34
CA GLU A 167 4.18 -0.23 15.43
C GLU A 167 3.95 -1.67 14.95
N ASP A 168 2.80 -2.27 15.23
CA ASP A 168 2.46 -3.59 14.70
C ASP A 168 2.43 -3.60 13.15
N ILE A 169 1.92 -2.51 12.52
CA ILE A 169 1.92 -2.38 11.05
C ILE A 169 3.35 -2.18 10.52
N ARG A 170 4.16 -1.36 11.17
CA ARG A 170 5.58 -1.15 10.81
C ARG A 170 6.37 -2.44 10.86
N GLU A 171 6.21 -3.19 11.94
CA GLU A 171 6.88 -4.50 12.08
C GLU A 171 6.46 -5.45 10.96
N TYR A 172 5.18 -5.48 10.62
CA TYR A 172 4.70 -6.28 9.50
C TYR A 172 5.35 -5.83 8.17
N ILE A 173 5.45 -4.51 7.91
CA ILE A 173 6.12 -3.99 6.69
C ILE A 173 7.59 -4.44 6.64
N ARG A 174 8.33 -4.36 7.76
CA ARG A 174 9.72 -4.84 7.82
C ARG A 174 9.84 -6.32 7.45
N LEU A 175 9.00 -7.17 8.06
CA LEU A 175 9.00 -8.60 7.78
C LEU A 175 8.61 -8.92 6.34
N TYR A 176 7.64 -8.19 5.78
CA TYR A 176 7.20 -8.36 4.41
C TYR A 176 8.30 -8.01 3.40
N CYS A 177 9.00 -6.90 3.62
CA CYS A 177 10.16 -6.51 2.80
C CYS A 177 11.33 -7.49 2.96
N ALA A 178 11.60 -7.98 4.17
CA ALA A 178 12.66 -8.98 4.42
C ALA A 178 12.44 -10.30 3.68
N GLN A 179 11.19 -10.63 3.33
CA GLN A 179 10.83 -11.77 2.49
C GLN A 179 11.03 -11.51 0.97
N GLY A 180 11.57 -10.35 0.60
CA GLY A 180 11.78 -9.97 -0.81
C GLY A 180 10.57 -9.31 -1.48
N ASN A 181 9.49 -9.04 -0.75
CA ASN A 181 8.33 -8.33 -1.28
C ASN A 181 8.56 -6.82 -1.27
N THR A 182 7.86 -6.10 -2.13
CA THR A 182 7.99 -4.64 -2.26
C THR A 182 6.79 -3.92 -1.64
N VAL A 183 7.03 -2.81 -0.97
CA VAL A 183 5.98 -1.96 -0.40
C VAL A 183 6.06 -0.56 -1.01
N LEU A 184 4.92 0.00 -1.40
CA LEU A 184 4.75 1.42 -1.70
C LEU A 184 3.86 2.03 -0.60
N LEU A 185 4.46 2.89 0.22
CA LEU A 185 3.85 3.43 1.42
C LEU A 185 3.60 4.93 1.26
N ALA A 186 2.36 5.33 1.00
CA ALA A 186 1.98 6.74 1.13
C ALA A 186 1.81 7.07 2.62
N THR A 187 2.58 8.02 3.11
CA THR A 187 2.57 8.41 4.52
C THR A 187 2.92 9.88 4.70
N HIS A 188 2.54 10.43 5.84
CA HIS A 188 2.95 11.74 6.36
C HIS A 188 3.72 11.63 7.68
N GLU A 189 3.91 10.40 8.18
CA GLU A 189 4.55 10.13 9.47
C GLU A 189 6.07 9.99 9.27
N GLU A 190 6.84 10.85 9.94
CA GLU A 190 8.31 10.78 9.93
C GLU A 190 8.84 9.42 10.41
N ALA A 191 8.15 8.82 11.39
CA ALA A 191 8.50 7.52 11.93
C ALA A 191 8.43 6.36 10.90
N ASP A 192 7.78 6.55 9.76
CA ASP A 192 7.72 5.56 8.69
C ASP A 192 8.93 5.65 7.75
N PHE A 193 9.65 6.78 7.75
CA PHE A 193 10.78 6.98 6.84
C PHE A 193 11.90 5.98 7.10
N VAL A 194 12.06 5.52 8.35
CA VAL A 194 13.05 4.49 8.71
C VAL A 194 12.76 3.11 8.09
N LEU A 195 11.55 2.89 7.60
CA LEU A 195 11.17 1.67 6.88
C LEU A 195 11.59 1.76 5.40
N CYS A 196 11.72 2.97 4.89
CA CYS A 196 11.89 3.22 3.46
C CYS A 196 13.36 3.12 3.05
N SER A 197 13.62 2.54 1.88
CA SER A 197 14.94 2.57 1.24
C SER A 197 15.19 3.89 0.49
N LYS A 198 14.10 4.53 0.05
CA LYS A 198 14.09 5.85 -0.58
C LYS A 198 12.71 6.49 -0.49
N LEU A 199 12.66 7.80 -0.70
CA LEU A 199 11.45 8.60 -0.66
C LEU A 199 11.15 9.18 -2.03
N ILE A 200 9.90 9.12 -2.46
CA ILE A 200 9.41 9.77 -3.68
C ILE A 200 8.53 10.93 -3.25
N LEU A 201 9.02 12.15 -3.48
CA LEU A 201 8.26 13.36 -3.22
C LEU A 201 7.40 13.71 -4.43
N LEU A 202 6.08 13.79 -4.22
CA LEU A 202 5.13 14.27 -5.22
C LEU A 202 4.74 15.70 -4.88
N LYS A 203 5.01 16.64 -5.82
CA LYS A 203 4.58 18.03 -5.73
C LYS A 203 4.21 18.53 -7.14
N ASP A 204 3.09 19.20 -7.26
CA ASP A 204 2.60 19.77 -8.54
C ASP A 204 2.62 18.76 -9.71
N GLY A 205 2.29 17.50 -9.40
CA GLY A 205 2.27 16.40 -10.35
C GLY A 205 3.62 15.78 -10.69
N HIS A 206 4.72 16.35 -10.24
CA HIS A 206 6.08 15.85 -10.50
C HIS A 206 6.59 15.00 -9.35
N ALA A 207 7.44 14.01 -9.68
CA ALA A 207 8.12 13.16 -8.70
C ALA A 207 9.61 13.53 -8.60
N ARG A 208 10.11 13.57 -7.37
CA ARG A 208 11.54 13.65 -7.07
C ARG A 208 11.93 12.52 -6.12
N THR A 209 12.99 11.80 -6.46
CA THR A 209 13.54 10.75 -5.59
C THR A 209 14.54 11.35 -4.62
N LEU A 210 14.43 11.01 -3.34
CA LEU A 210 15.35 11.33 -2.27
C LEU A 210 15.83 10.04 -1.57
N ALA A 211 17.01 10.09 -0.97
CA ALA A 211 17.47 9.05 -0.06
C ALA A 211 16.59 9.01 1.21
N ALA A 212 16.48 7.85 1.83
CA ALA A 212 15.64 7.69 3.04
C ALA A 212 16.17 8.46 4.25
N ASP A 213 17.46 8.71 4.29
CA ASP A 213 18.17 9.47 5.33
C ASP A 213 18.18 10.99 5.09
N THR A 214 17.48 11.47 4.05
CA THR A 214 17.32 12.90 3.79
C THR A 214 16.72 13.60 5.00
N PRO A 215 17.36 14.69 5.51
CA PRO A 215 16.84 15.41 6.66
C PRO A 215 15.41 15.91 6.43
N VAL A 216 14.53 15.73 7.43
CA VAL A 216 13.11 16.14 7.35
C VAL A 216 12.97 17.63 6.99
N LYS A 217 13.90 18.47 7.45
CA LYS A 217 13.92 19.90 7.10
C LYS A 217 14.02 20.12 5.58
N GLU A 218 14.88 19.37 4.89
CA GLU A 218 15.02 19.44 3.43
C GLU A 218 13.76 18.95 2.71
N ILE A 219 13.11 17.89 3.24
CA ILE A 219 11.84 17.40 2.72
C ILE A 219 10.77 18.49 2.83
N ILE A 220 10.68 19.17 3.98
CA ILE A 220 9.72 20.26 4.21
C ILE A 220 9.99 21.44 3.26
N GLU A 221 11.27 21.85 3.12
CA GLU A 221 11.65 22.93 2.19
C GLU A 221 11.25 22.62 0.74
N TYR A 222 11.36 21.35 0.33
CA TYR A 222 10.92 20.94 -1.00
C TYR A 222 9.39 20.95 -1.14
N LEU A 223 8.64 20.57 -0.10
CA LEU A 223 7.18 20.49 -0.15
C LEU A 223 6.49 21.84 0.05
N SER A 224 7.18 22.85 0.62
CA SER A 224 6.69 24.22 0.79
C SER A 224 6.74 24.98 -0.54
#